data_b961afdccc432598f41813ee7dc7af4e
#
_entry.id   b961afdccc432598f41813ee7dc7af4e
#
_cell.length_a   1.000
_cell.length_b   1.000
_cell.length_c   1.000
_cell.angle_alpha   90.00
_cell.angle_beta   90.00
_cell.angle_gamma   90.00
#
_symmetry.space_group_name_H-M   'P 1'
#
loop_
_entity.id
_entity.type
_entity.pdbx_description
1 polymer ?
#
loop_
_entity_poly.entity_id
_entity_poly.type
_entity_poly.pdbx_seq_one_letter_code
_entity_poly.pdbx_strand_id
1 'polypeptide(L)'
;KPFAVIGNGSNLLVSDQGYQGVVISTEKLDHCQVEGNQIRAGAGVKLARMAKQALEHGLAGLEFAAGIPGTVGGALVMNAGAYGSEMKNVLVDAVLLTKDGAVIRRTGEELELGYRTSNIPTEGLTVLEAEVRLQPGDKTEILRVMNDLAAKRREKQPLEYPSAGSTFKRPEGYFAGKLIDDAGLRGFQV
;
A
#
# COMPACT_ATOMS: atom_id res chain seq x y z
N LYS A 1 16.98 22.13 -4.78
CA LYS A 1 16.82 21.02 -5.74
C LYS A 1 15.50 20.32 -5.46
N PRO A 2 14.76 19.83 -6.49
CA PRO A 2 13.57 19.04 -6.28
C PRO A 2 13.92 17.75 -5.52
N PHE A 3 12.97 17.21 -4.76
CA PHE A 3 13.14 15.93 -4.11
C PHE A 3 11.87 15.06 -4.27
N ALA A 4 12.06 13.76 -4.20
CA ALA A 4 10.99 12.76 -4.15
C ALA A 4 11.22 11.82 -2.98
N VAL A 5 10.14 11.49 -2.27
CA VAL A 5 10.17 10.49 -1.20
C VAL A 5 9.62 9.18 -1.74
N ILE A 6 10.35 8.10 -1.55
CA ILE A 6 9.95 6.77 -2.03
C ILE A 6 9.99 5.73 -0.90
N GLY A 7 9.09 4.75 -1.01
CA GLY A 7 9.16 3.51 -0.25
C GLY A 7 9.90 2.43 -1.06
N ASN A 8 9.20 1.34 -1.38
CA ASN A 8 9.77 0.22 -2.15
C ASN A 8 9.82 0.45 -3.69
N GLY A 9 9.40 1.63 -4.18
CA GLY A 9 9.42 1.94 -5.61
C GLY A 9 8.39 1.15 -6.46
N SER A 10 7.53 0.35 -5.85
CA SER A 10 6.64 -0.60 -6.54
C SER A 10 5.45 0.04 -7.28
N ASN A 11 5.28 1.35 -7.19
CA ASN A 11 4.23 2.11 -7.89
C ASN A 11 4.81 3.30 -8.65
N LEU A 12 6.04 3.18 -9.13
CA LEU A 12 6.74 4.24 -9.86
C LEU A 12 7.11 3.77 -11.27
N LEU A 13 6.91 4.67 -12.23
CA LEU A 13 7.51 4.60 -13.55
C LEU A 13 8.51 5.75 -13.66
N VAL A 14 9.77 5.44 -13.85
CA VAL A 14 10.86 6.41 -13.91
C VAL A 14 11.38 6.47 -15.35
N SER A 15 11.60 7.70 -15.85
CA SER A 15 12.24 7.90 -17.17
C SER A 15 13.63 7.28 -17.21
N ASP A 16 14.05 6.78 -18.38
CA ASP A 16 15.42 6.27 -18.62
C ASP A 16 16.50 7.34 -18.37
N GLN A 17 16.15 8.62 -18.45
CA GLN A 17 17.03 9.73 -18.06
C GLN A 17 17.17 9.91 -16.55
N GLY A 18 16.46 9.12 -15.77
CA GLY A 18 16.43 9.20 -14.30
C GLY A 18 15.66 10.40 -13.76
N TYR A 19 15.83 10.63 -12.45
CA TYR A 19 15.22 11.76 -11.73
C TYR A 19 16.28 12.81 -11.41
N GLN A 20 16.09 14.05 -11.92
CA GLN A 20 17.02 15.16 -11.76
C GLN A 20 16.84 15.86 -10.40
N GLY A 21 16.99 15.12 -9.30
CA GLY A 21 16.76 15.63 -7.95
C GLY A 21 17.35 14.73 -6.87
N VAL A 22 16.86 14.91 -5.65
CA VAL A 22 17.22 14.07 -4.50
C VAL A 22 16.11 13.04 -4.29
N VAL A 23 16.47 11.77 -4.19
CA VAL A 23 15.54 10.69 -3.82
C VAL A 23 15.78 10.32 -2.37
N ILE A 24 14.74 10.41 -1.55
CA ILE A 24 14.76 10.07 -0.12
C ILE A 24 14.03 8.74 0.06
N SER A 25 14.76 7.70 0.47
CA SER A 25 14.15 6.40 0.80
C SER A 25 13.67 6.38 2.24
N THR A 26 12.44 5.91 2.47
CA THR A 26 11.90 5.68 3.81
C THR A 26 12.28 4.32 4.39
N GLU A 27 13.09 3.52 3.71
CA GLU A 27 13.42 2.13 4.08
C GLU A 27 13.91 1.97 5.52
N LYS A 28 14.64 2.98 6.04
CA LYS A 28 15.16 2.98 7.42
C LYS A 28 14.10 3.31 8.49
N LEU A 29 12.90 3.73 8.12
CA LEU A 29 11.76 3.86 9.02
C LEU A 29 11.06 2.48 9.13
N ASP A 30 11.74 1.50 9.73
CA ASP A 30 11.38 0.08 9.65
C ASP A 30 10.91 -0.54 10.98
N HIS A 31 10.69 0.29 12.02
CA HIS A 31 10.12 -0.21 13.26
C HIS A 31 8.68 -0.71 13.08
N CYS A 32 8.32 -1.76 13.80
CA CYS A 32 6.97 -2.34 13.78
C CYS A 32 6.67 -2.92 15.16
N GLN A 33 5.73 -2.33 15.87
CA GLN A 33 5.38 -2.66 17.25
C GLN A 33 3.90 -3.04 17.33
N VAL A 34 3.59 -4.05 18.13
CA VAL A 34 2.23 -4.53 18.37
C VAL A 34 1.89 -4.29 19.84
N GLU A 35 0.81 -3.56 20.10
CA GLU A 35 0.29 -3.29 21.43
C GLU A 35 -1.21 -3.60 21.47
N GLY A 36 -1.60 -4.68 22.18
CA GLY A 36 -2.98 -5.14 22.19
C GLY A 36 -3.46 -5.50 20.78
N ASN A 37 -4.46 -4.76 20.29
CA ASN A 37 -5.01 -4.93 18.94
C ASN A 37 -4.57 -3.83 17.94
N GLN A 38 -3.52 -3.09 18.28
CA GLN A 38 -2.96 -2.03 17.44
C GLN A 38 -1.57 -2.42 16.94
N ILE A 39 -1.25 -2.00 15.72
CA ILE A 39 0.10 -2.08 15.16
C ILE A 39 0.53 -0.70 14.75
N ARG A 40 1.68 -0.26 15.29
CA ARG A 40 2.37 0.96 14.90
C ARG A 40 3.58 0.60 14.06
N ALA A 41 3.65 1.15 12.84
CA ALA A 41 4.68 0.79 11.86
C ALA A 41 5.22 2.01 11.13
N GLY A 42 6.53 2.10 11.03
CA GLY A 42 7.23 3.12 10.26
C GLY A 42 6.92 3.02 8.76
N ALA A 43 7.03 4.15 8.07
CA ALA A 43 6.65 4.27 6.66
C ALA A 43 7.41 3.32 5.72
N GLY A 44 8.62 2.87 6.10
CA GLY A 44 9.45 1.93 5.34
C GLY A 44 9.10 0.46 5.57
N VAL A 45 8.28 0.12 6.55
CA VAL A 45 7.87 -1.26 6.81
C VAL A 45 7.11 -1.83 5.60
N LYS A 46 7.53 -3.00 5.12
CA LYS A 46 6.82 -3.70 4.05
C LYS A 46 5.45 -4.18 4.54
N LEU A 47 4.40 -4.01 3.74
CA LEU A 47 3.05 -4.44 4.09
C LEU A 47 2.98 -5.93 4.44
N ALA A 48 3.70 -6.77 3.69
CA ALA A 48 3.80 -8.21 3.99
C ALA A 48 4.38 -8.49 5.38
N ARG A 49 5.38 -7.70 5.85
CA ARG A 49 5.92 -7.81 7.21
C ARG A 49 4.90 -7.39 8.26
N MET A 50 4.18 -6.31 8.02
CA MET A 50 3.12 -5.83 8.94
C MET A 50 1.97 -6.86 9.04
N ALA A 51 1.53 -7.42 7.91
CA ALA A 51 0.52 -8.47 7.88
C ALA A 51 0.99 -9.76 8.59
N LYS A 52 2.27 -10.12 8.46
CA LYS A 52 2.87 -11.25 9.19
C LYS A 52 2.87 -11.01 10.71
N GLN A 53 3.21 -9.80 11.15
CA GLN A 53 3.12 -9.42 12.57
C GLN A 53 1.69 -9.52 13.10
N ALA A 54 0.69 -9.09 12.32
CA ALA A 54 -0.72 -9.25 12.67
C ALA A 54 -1.09 -10.73 12.86
N LEU A 55 -0.71 -11.61 11.94
CA LEU A 55 -0.92 -13.05 12.04
C LEU A 55 -0.26 -13.65 13.29
N GLU A 56 1.01 -13.30 13.56
CA GLU A 56 1.76 -13.82 14.71
C GLU A 56 1.12 -13.45 16.05
N HIS A 57 0.38 -12.33 16.09
CA HIS A 57 -0.35 -11.87 17.28
C HIS A 57 -1.85 -12.21 17.26
N GLY A 58 -2.34 -12.97 16.26
CA GLY A 58 -3.75 -13.35 16.16
C GLY A 58 -4.66 -12.14 15.90
N LEU A 59 -4.23 -11.23 15.04
CA LEU A 59 -4.94 -10.02 14.69
C LEU A 59 -5.39 -10.09 13.21
N ALA A 60 -6.69 -10.12 12.99
CA ALA A 60 -7.34 -10.13 11.68
C ALA A 60 -7.58 -8.71 11.14
N GLY A 61 -7.57 -8.56 9.82
CA GLY A 61 -7.87 -7.31 9.12
C GLY A 61 -6.76 -6.82 8.17
N LEU A 62 -5.56 -7.45 8.19
CA LEU A 62 -4.46 -7.14 7.28
C LEU A 62 -4.15 -8.25 6.28
N GLU A 63 -5.00 -9.25 6.13
CA GLU A 63 -4.79 -10.38 5.23
C GLU A 63 -4.65 -9.92 3.77
N PHE A 64 -5.41 -8.90 3.36
CA PHE A 64 -5.36 -8.31 2.03
C PHE A 64 -3.99 -7.69 1.70
N ALA A 65 -3.28 -7.21 2.73
CA ALA A 65 -2.02 -6.48 2.59
C ALA A 65 -0.81 -7.41 2.37
N ALA A 66 -0.92 -8.70 2.73
CA ALA A 66 0.19 -9.66 2.68
C ALA A 66 0.81 -9.81 1.29
N GLY A 67 0.01 -9.68 0.22
CA GLY A 67 0.45 -9.80 -1.16
C GLY A 67 0.76 -8.48 -1.86
N ILE A 68 0.60 -7.32 -1.22
CA ILE A 68 0.85 -6.01 -1.84
C ILE A 68 2.33 -5.66 -1.74
N PRO A 69 3.05 -5.44 -2.87
CA PRO A 69 4.49 -5.18 -2.87
C PRO A 69 4.80 -3.71 -2.57
N GLY A 70 4.43 -3.22 -1.41
CA GLY A 70 4.63 -1.83 -1.01
C GLY A 70 5.04 -1.69 0.44
N THR A 71 5.30 -0.45 0.84
CA THR A 71 5.56 -0.06 2.22
C THR A 71 4.35 0.63 2.83
N VAL A 72 4.30 0.72 4.16
CA VAL A 72 3.23 1.37 4.91
C VAL A 72 3.02 2.80 4.43
N GLY A 73 4.08 3.61 4.27
CA GLY A 73 3.95 4.98 3.77
C GLY A 73 3.34 5.05 2.38
N GLY A 74 3.84 4.25 1.43
CA GLY A 74 3.28 4.19 0.08
C GLY A 74 1.84 3.66 0.05
N ALA A 75 1.50 2.77 0.98
CA ALA A 75 0.16 2.24 1.13
C ALA A 75 -0.85 3.30 1.58
N LEU A 76 -0.47 4.22 2.47
CA LEU A 76 -1.32 5.34 2.87
C LEU A 76 -1.49 6.35 1.74
N VAL A 77 -0.41 6.70 1.04
CA VAL A 77 -0.47 7.60 -0.12
C VAL A 77 -1.49 7.14 -1.15
N MET A 78 -1.57 5.84 -1.40
CA MET A 78 -2.43 5.22 -2.41
C MET A 78 -3.70 4.59 -1.86
N ASN A 79 -3.96 4.68 -0.55
CA ASN A 79 -4.98 3.88 0.10
C ASN A 79 -4.96 2.44 -0.46
N ALA A 80 -3.81 1.77 -0.30
CA ALA A 80 -3.59 0.46 -0.90
C ALA A 80 -4.64 -0.54 -0.45
N GLY A 81 -5.19 -1.28 -1.41
CA GLY A 81 -6.23 -2.25 -1.14
C GLY A 81 -6.28 -3.36 -2.18
N ALA A 82 -6.79 -4.49 -1.77
CA ALA A 82 -7.01 -5.67 -2.59
C ALA A 82 -8.16 -6.51 -2.01
N TYR A 83 -8.88 -7.23 -2.87
CA TYR A 83 -9.91 -8.20 -2.48
C TYR A 83 -11.01 -7.65 -1.58
N GLY A 84 -11.41 -6.38 -1.80
CA GLY A 84 -12.51 -5.75 -1.07
C GLY A 84 -12.12 -5.07 0.24
N SER A 85 -10.83 -5.09 0.62
CA SER A 85 -10.32 -4.37 1.79
C SER A 85 -9.20 -3.40 1.40
N GLU A 86 -8.98 -2.36 2.19
CA GLU A 86 -8.01 -1.29 1.95
C GLU A 86 -7.51 -0.68 3.26
N MET A 87 -6.42 0.10 3.18
CA MET A 87 -5.82 0.72 4.38
C MET A 87 -6.79 1.58 5.17
N LYS A 88 -7.71 2.27 4.52
CA LYS A 88 -8.79 3.05 5.15
C LYS A 88 -9.59 2.26 6.19
N ASN A 89 -9.79 0.95 5.96
CA ASN A 89 -10.61 0.12 6.84
C ASN A 89 -9.96 -0.15 8.21
N VAL A 90 -8.65 -0.01 8.32
CA VAL A 90 -7.88 -0.36 9.52
C VAL A 90 -7.09 0.81 10.10
N LEU A 91 -6.85 1.89 9.34
CA LEU A 91 -6.05 3.02 9.76
C LEU A 91 -6.75 3.78 10.92
N VAL A 92 -6.00 4.03 11.98
CA VAL A 92 -6.37 4.93 13.08
C VAL A 92 -5.88 6.33 12.77
N ASP A 93 -4.56 6.47 12.66
CA ASP A 93 -3.90 7.73 12.34
C ASP A 93 -2.52 7.51 11.70
N ALA A 94 -1.91 8.61 11.27
CA ALA A 94 -0.54 8.62 10.79
C ALA A 94 0.23 9.83 11.34
N VAL A 95 1.53 9.62 11.56
CA VAL A 95 2.50 10.68 11.82
C VAL A 95 3.11 11.11 10.50
N LEU A 96 3.08 12.40 10.23
CA LEU A 96 3.43 13.00 8.95
C LEU A 96 4.43 14.14 9.14
N LEU A 97 5.31 14.29 8.16
CA LEU A 97 6.21 15.43 8.04
C LEU A 97 5.64 16.40 7.00
N THR A 98 5.51 17.67 7.36
CA THR A 98 5.07 18.73 6.46
C THR A 98 6.25 19.30 5.65
N LYS A 99 5.98 20.13 4.63
CA LYS A 99 7.02 20.76 3.79
C LYS A 99 7.92 21.73 4.57
N ASP A 100 7.40 22.35 5.60
CA ASP A 100 8.12 23.28 6.50
C ASP A 100 8.86 22.57 7.65
N GLY A 101 8.80 21.23 7.68
CA GLY A 101 9.55 20.41 8.65
C GLY A 101 8.82 20.16 9.97
N ALA A 102 7.55 20.53 10.09
CA ALA A 102 6.74 20.20 11.25
C ALA A 102 6.31 18.73 11.22
N VAL A 103 6.29 18.08 12.38
CA VAL A 103 5.74 16.75 12.57
C VAL A 103 4.31 16.88 13.09
N ILE A 104 3.36 16.35 12.36
CA ILE A 104 1.94 16.39 12.68
C ILE A 104 1.35 14.99 12.75
N ARG A 105 0.16 14.87 13.36
CA ARG A 105 -0.65 13.63 13.36
C ARG A 105 -1.98 13.91 12.70
N ARG A 106 -2.43 13.01 11.85
CA ARG A 106 -3.74 13.04 11.17
C ARG A 106 -4.45 11.71 11.32
N THR A 107 -5.72 11.75 11.58
CA THR A 107 -6.60 10.58 11.59
C THR A 107 -6.84 10.05 10.18
N GLY A 108 -7.34 8.81 10.05
CA GLY A 108 -7.72 8.25 8.75
C GLY A 108 -8.77 9.08 8.00
N GLU A 109 -9.67 9.76 8.72
CA GLU A 109 -10.68 10.66 8.13
C GLU A 109 -10.03 11.92 7.54
N GLU A 110 -9.11 12.55 8.28
CA GLU A 110 -8.38 13.75 7.84
C GLU A 110 -7.46 13.50 6.65
N LEU A 111 -7.09 12.25 6.37
CA LEU A 111 -6.28 11.87 5.21
C LEU A 111 -7.08 11.65 3.93
N GLU A 112 -8.41 11.74 3.98
CA GLU A 112 -9.31 11.65 2.82
C GLU A 112 -9.03 10.43 1.93
N LEU A 113 -8.80 9.26 2.56
CA LEU A 113 -8.45 8.04 1.84
C LEU A 113 -9.59 7.60 0.92
N GLY A 114 -9.32 7.57 -0.38
CA GLY A 114 -10.24 7.15 -1.42
C GLY A 114 -9.64 6.08 -2.34
N TYR A 115 -10.33 5.72 -3.41
CA TYR A 115 -9.84 4.70 -4.35
C TYR A 115 -8.55 5.15 -5.04
N ARG A 116 -7.43 4.55 -4.65
CA ARG A 116 -6.07 4.86 -5.15
C ARG A 116 -5.71 6.33 -5.00
N THR A 117 -6.12 6.94 -3.88
CA THR A 117 -5.83 8.35 -3.58
C THR A 117 -5.84 8.64 -2.09
N SER A 118 -5.22 9.75 -1.72
CA SER A 118 -5.27 10.43 -0.42
C SER A 118 -4.94 11.91 -0.64
N ASN A 119 -5.12 12.75 0.38
CA ASN A 119 -4.67 14.15 0.33
C ASN A 119 -3.17 14.31 0.65
N ILE A 120 -2.48 13.24 1.05
CA ILE A 120 -1.05 13.27 1.42
C ILE A 120 -0.17 13.93 0.33
N PRO A 121 -0.25 13.54 -0.97
CA PRO A 121 0.59 14.17 -2.00
C PRO A 121 0.20 15.62 -2.29
N THR A 122 -1.09 15.92 -2.32
CA THR A 122 -1.59 17.28 -2.66
C THR A 122 -1.22 18.30 -1.61
N GLU A 123 -1.22 17.92 -0.32
CA GLU A 123 -0.73 18.75 0.77
C GLU A 123 0.80 18.72 0.91
N GLY A 124 1.48 17.84 0.17
CA GLY A 124 2.94 17.69 0.20
C GLY A 124 3.45 17.12 1.52
N LEU A 125 2.67 16.24 2.11
CA LEU A 125 3.02 15.53 3.32
C LEU A 125 3.89 14.31 3.02
N THR A 126 4.70 13.92 4.00
CA THR A 126 5.48 12.67 3.97
C THR A 126 5.08 11.81 5.15
N VAL A 127 4.69 10.56 4.91
CA VAL A 127 4.37 9.61 5.98
C VAL A 127 5.65 9.18 6.69
N LEU A 128 5.66 9.28 8.02
CA LEU A 128 6.73 8.79 8.88
C LEU A 128 6.33 7.47 9.55
N GLU A 129 5.09 7.38 10.03
CA GLU A 129 4.55 6.24 10.78
C GLU A 129 3.04 6.14 10.56
N ALA A 130 2.48 4.94 10.70
CA ALA A 130 1.04 4.71 10.74
C ALA A 130 0.66 3.80 11.90
N GLU A 131 -0.51 4.07 12.49
CA GLU A 131 -1.14 3.21 13.46
C GLU A 131 -2.41 2.59 12.86
N VAL A 132 -2.51 1.27 12.93
CA VAL A 132 -3.72 0.54 12.51
C VAL A 132 -4.33 -0.17 13.70
N ARG A 133 -5.67 -0.32 13.68
CA ARG A 133 -6.43 -1.11 14.66
C ARG A 133 -7.05 -2.31 13.97
N LEU A 134 -6.80 -3.47 14.55
CA LEU A 134 -7.20 -4.76 14.03
C LEU A 134 -8.16 -5.46 15.00
N GLN A 135 -8.70 -6.60 14.59
CA GLN A 135 -9.60 -7.38 15.42
C GLN A 135 -8.90 -8.67 15.90
N PRO A 136 -9.09 -9.08 17.15
CA PRO A 136 -8.65 -10.41 17.56
C PRO A 136 -9.25 -11.50 16.67
N GLY A 137 -8.46 -12.48 16.25
CA GLY A 137 -8.87 -13.55 15.35
C GLY A 137 -8.07 -14.82 15.55
N ASP A 138 -8.58 -15.92 15.00
CA ASP A 138 -7.88 -17.21 15.01
C ASP A 138 -6.73 -17.21 13.99
N LYS A 139 -5.53 -17.55 14.43
CA LYS A 139 -4.32 -17.56 13.59
C LYS A 139 -4.44 -18.52 12.39
N THR A 140 -5.12 -19.65 12.58
CA THR A 140 -5.29 -20.64 11.52
C THR A 140 -6.20 -20.08 10.43
N GLU A 141 -7.26 -19.40 10.82
CA GLU A 141 -8.18 -18.77 9.87
C GLU A 141 -7.54 -17.58 9.14
N ILE A 142 -6.82 -16.71 9.86
CA ILE A 142 -6.06 -15.60 9.27
C ILE A 142 -5.07 -16.15 8.23
N LEU A 143 -4.30 -17.18 8.58
CA LEU A 143 -3.35 -17.81 7.65
C LEU A 143 -4.05 -18.43 6.45
N ARG A 144 -5.20 -19.10 6.66
CA ARG A 144 -6.00 -19.68 5.59
C ARG A 144 -6.42 -18.59 4.59
N VAL A 145 -6.96 -17.47 5.08
CA VAL A 145 -7.36 -16.32 4.24
C VAL A 145 -6.16 -15.77 3.47
N MET A 146 -5.03 -15.54 4.13
CA MET A 146 -3.81 -15.05 3.46
C MET A 146 -3.36 -16.00 2.33
N ASN A 147 -3.39 -17.32 2.56
CA ASN A 147 -3.05 -18.32 1.55
C ASN A 147 -4.04 -18.34 0.37
N ASP A 148 -5.34 -18.23 0.64
CA ASP A 148 -6.37 -18.15 -0.38
C ASP A 148 -6.20 -16.90 -1.26
N LEU A 149 -5.89 -15.75 -0.67
CA LEU A 149 -5.61 -14.52 -1.41
C LEU A 149 -4.33 -14.63 -2.23
N ALA A 150 -3.29 -15.26 -1.70
CA ALA A 150 -2.05 -15.52 -2.42
C ALA A 150 -2.27 -16.47 -3.61
N ALA A 151 -3.11 -17.52 -3.45
CA ALA A 151 -3.48 -18.42 -4.52
C ALA A 151 -4.23 -17.68 -5.65
N LYS A 152 -5.27 -16.91 -5.31
CA LYS A 152 -6.01 -16.06 -6.27
C LYS A 152 -5.11 -15.09 -7.02
N ARG A 153 -4.07 -14.57 -6.36
CA ARG A 153 -3.10 -13.68 -7.01
C ARG A 153 -2.24 -14.42 -8.03
N ARG A 154 -1.72 -15.62 -7.67
CA ARG A 154 -0.95 -16.46 -8.59
C ARG A 154 -1.74 -16.89 -9.82
N GLU A 155 -3.02 -17.21 -9.63
CA GLU A 155 -3.92 -17.59 -10.73
C GLU A 155 -4.15 -16.43 -11.72
N LYS A 156 -4.23 -15.18 -11.24
CA LYS A 156 -4.60 -14.01 -12.05
C LYS A 156 -3.42 -13.20 -12.57
N GLN A 157 -2.22 -13.43 -12.07
CA GLN A 157 -1.03 -12.66 -12.46
C GLN A 157 0.09 -13.60 -12.92
N PRO A 158 0.74 -13.31 -14.07
CA PRO A 158 1.87 -14.08 -14.59
C PRO A 158 3.13 -13.78 -13.77
N LEU A 159 3.22 -14.37 -12.57
CA LEU A 159 4.32 -14.09 -11.62
C LEU A 159 5.68 -14.60 -12.09
N GLU A 160 5.71 -15.44 -13.12
CA GLU A 160 6.91 -15.92 -13.80
C GLU A 160 7.56 -14.86 -14.70
N TYR A 161 6.84 -13.78 -15.02
CA TYR A 161 7.34 -12.65 -15.79
C TYR A 161 7.45 -11.38 -14.93
N PRO A 162 8.38 -10.46 -15.25
CA PRO A 162 8.36 -9.12 -14.69
C PRO A 162 7.02 -8.45 -15.00
N SER A 163 6.34 -7.94 -13.99
CA SER A 163 5.02 -7.33 -14.14
C SER A 163 4.94 -5.98 -13.44
N ALA A 164 4.48 -4.96 -14.15
CA ALA A 164 4.17 -3.65 -13.58
C ALA A 164 2.83 -3.64 -12.82
N GLY A 165 2.11 -4.76 -12.79
CA GLY A 165 0.78 -4.86 -12.19
C GLY A 165 -0.28 -4.15 -13.02
N SER A 166 -1.34 -3.67 -12.38
CA SER A 166 -2.42 -2.93 -13.06
C SER A 166 -1.99 -1.48 -13.29
N THR A 167 -1.58 -1.15 -14.51
CA THR A 167 -1.11 0.18 -14.89
C THR A 167 -2.23 1.23 -14.89
N PHE A 168 -3.44 0.83 -15.32
CA PHE A 168 -4.56 1.75 -15.43
C PHE A 168 -5.44 1.76 -14.19
N LYS A 169 -5.78 2.96 -13.72
CA LYS A 169 -6.79 3.15 -12.68
C LYS A 169 -8.15 2.68 -13.20
N ARG A 170 -8.89 1.92 -12.39
CA ARG A 170 -10.21 1.43 -12.79
C ARG A 170 -11.19 2.60 -12.90
N PRO A 171 -11.85 2.81 -14.06
CA PRO A 171 -12.92 3.78 -14.19
C PRO A 171 -14.14 3.38 -13.38
N GLU A 172 -14.93 4.37 -12.96
CA GLU A 172 -16.18 4.13 -12.26
C GLU A 172 -17.14 3.31 -13.14
N GLY A 173 -17.74 2.27 -12.58
CA GLY A 173 -18.67 1.38 -13.28
C GLY A 173 -18.03 0.39 -14.28
N TYR A 174 -16.71 0.46 -14.52
CA TYR A 174 -16.02 -0.37 -15.51
C TYR A 174 -14.80 -1.08 -14.95
N PHE A 175 -14.29 -2.06 -15.70
CA PHE A 175 -13.01 -2.73 -15.42
C PHE A 175 -12.03 -2.41 -16.54
N ALA A 176 -10.85 -1.84 -16.21
CA ALA A 176 -9.85 -1.43 -17.20
C ALA A 176 -9.44 -2.60 -18.13
N GLY A 177 -9.21 -3.79 -17.58
CA GLY A 177 -8.88 -4.98 -18.38
C GLY A 177 -9.97 -5.36 -19.36
N LYS A 178 -11.27 -5.23 -18.98
CA LYS A 178 -12.39 -5.49 -19.89
C LYS A 178 -12.46 -4.45 -21.01
N LEU A 179 -12.25 -3.19 -20.71
CA LEU A 179 -12.22 -2.13 -21.73
C LEU A 179 -11.07 -2.31 -22.73
N ILE A 180 -9.90 -2.78 -22.29
CA ILE A 180 -8.76 -3.10 -23.15
C ILE A 180 -9.10 -4.29 -24.04
N ASP A 181 -9.74 -5.33 -23.48
CA ASP A 181 -10.17 -6.51 -24.23
C ASP A 181 -11.24 -6.17 -25.29
N ASP A 182 -12.24 -5.38 -24.92
CA ASP A 182 -13.30 -4.90 -25.81
C ASP A 182 -12.77 -3.99 -26.94
N ALA A 183 -11.68 -3.27 -26.69
CA ALA A 183 -10.98 -2.49 -27.71
C ALA A 183 -10.08 -3.32 -28.63
N GLY A 184 -10.04 -4.65 -28.46
CA GLY A 184 -9.22 -5.55 -29.26
C GLY A 184 -7.70 -5.42 -29.00
N LEU A 185 -7.31 -4.82 -27.88
CA LEU A 185 -5.90 -4.55 -27.55
C LEU A 185 -5.25 -5.64 -26.68
N ARG A 186 -5.94 -6.74 -26.44
CA ARG A 186 -5.37 -7.87 -25.71
C ARG A 186 -4.23 -8.50 -26.49
N GLY A 187 -3.04 -8.59 -25.86
CA GLY A 187 -1.83 -9.12 -26.50
C GLY A 187 -1.16 -8.15 -27.48
N PHE A 188 -1.62 -6.91 -27.58
CA PHE A 188 -0.96 -5.88 -28.38
C PHE A 188 0.45 -5.61 -27.82
N GLN A 189 1.44 -5.54 -28.70
CA GLN A 189 2.85 -5.26 -28.41
C GLN A 189 3.32 -4.14 -29.33
N VAL A 190 4.23 -3.33 -28.85
CA VAL A 190 4.92 -2.27 -29.62
C VAL A 190 6.28 -2.78 -30.07
#